data_71a226738792738112db94a3b34a5f7a
#
_entry.id   71a226738792738112db94a3b34a5f7a
#
_cell.length_a   1.000
_cell.length_b   1.000
_cell.length_c   1.000
_cell.angle_alpha   90.00
_cell.angle_beta   90.00
_cell.angle_gamma   90.00
#
_symmetry.space_group_name_H-M   'P 1'
#
loop_
_entity.id
_entity.type
_entity.pdbx_description
1 polymer ?
#
loop_
_entity_poly.entity_id
_entity_poly.type
_entity_poly.pdbx_seq_one_letter_code
_entity_poly.pdbx_strand_id
1 'polypeptide(L)'
;VTTAREFERTHPWLSFDVDLEEASYRLWLLLGEATSKSDHVRRALLRPEVAEELQEIFLVKGALATTAIEGNTLSEEEARQVFENKLRLSPSKEYLGQEIRNVRDAFDHIRDEILPDASTADLSVEKIKLYNRFVLEGLAVEDGVVPGQIRTHSVVVGRYRGAPAQDCEHLLGRLCEWLNSEAFEAPQDHPELAPPLAILKAALAHLYLAWIHPFGDGNGRTARLLEVHILLASRFPQPVTQLLSNHYNQTRSEYYRQLDRTSREGPNGFLLYAVQGFVEELRGQLDRIWSMQYVDRWEQYIHQQFGETRTDSRRRQLRLVKDLSKASIEVLPNHHLYPLPRIGPVPRSKLRMLSPELAEAYARKTERTLSRDLNALERMGLVWRSEDGWWPNSDSVLGFMPPQVRAEADGLGGGMHRSW
;
A
#
# COMPACT_ATOMS: atom_id res chain seq x y z
N VAL A 1 -21.76 -39.27 22.89
CA VAL A 1 -21.16 -39.49 21.56
C VAL A 1 -21.48 -38.24 20.76
N THR A 2 -20.52 -37.34 20.62
CA THR A 2 -20.66 -36.15 19.79
C THR A 2 -20.74 -36.64 18.34
N THR A 3 -21.89 -36.46 17.70
CA THR A 3 -22.07 -36.81 16.28
C THR A 3 -21.08 -36.00 15.48
N ALA A 4 -20.22 -36.66 14.66
CA ALA A 4 -19.28 -36.02 13.81
C ALA A 4 -19.98 -34.97 12.92
N ARG A 5 -19.43 -33.75 12.83
CA ARG A 5 -20.00 -32.69 12.02
C ARG A 5 -19.75 -32.96 10.53
N GLU A 6 -20.60 -32.43 9.66
CA GLU A 6 -20.52 -32.72 8.23
C GLU A 6 -19.23 -32.15 7.60
N PHE A 7 -18.73 -31.00 8.08
CA PHE A 7 -17.50 -30.42 7.58
C PHE A 7 -16.28 -31.33 7.78
N GLU A 8 -16.22 -32.12 8.83
CA GLU A 8 -15.08 -33.03 9.10
C GLU A 8 -14.84 -34.01 7.96
N ARG A 9 -15.92 -34.41 7.28
CA ARG A 9 -15.90 -35.30 6.12
C ARG A 9 -15.71 -34.55 4.80
N THR A 10 -16.35 -33.38 4.67
CA THR A 10 -16.43 -32.65 3.39
C THR A 10 -15.30 -31.61 3.24
N HIS A 11 -14.77 -31.11 4.34
CA HIS A 11 -13.75 -30.06 4.40
C HIS A 11 -12.66 -30.40 5.43
N PRO A 12 -11.95 -31.55 5.29
CA PRO A 12 -10.98 -32.01 6.28
C PRO A 12 -9.76 -31.08 6.44
N TRP A 13 -9.55 -30.17 5.50
CA TRP A 13 -8.50 -29.15 5.57
C TRP A 13 -8.81 -27.99 6.52
N LEU A 14 -10.04 -27.90 7.06
CA LEU A 14 -10.40 -26.94 8.14
C LEU A 14 -9.92 -27.48 9.49
N SER A 15 -8.62 -27.65 9.65
CA SER A 15 -7.98 -28.26 10.83
C SER A 15 -7.76 -27.28 11.97
N PHE A 16 -7.67 -25.95 11.69
CA PHE A 16 -7.25 -24.91 12.63
C PHE A 16 -5.87 -25.19 13.23
N ASP A 17 -5.01 -25.70 12.39
CA ASP A 17 -3.62 -26.00 12.69
C ASP A 17 -2.76 -25.78 11.43
N VAL A 18 -1.58 -25.24 11.61
CA VAL A 18 -0.63 -25.00 10.52
C VAL A 18 0.76 -25.34 10.99
N ASP A 19 1.38 -26.31 10.33
CA ASP A 19 2.78 -26.64 10.55
C ASP A 19 3.67 -25.58 9.89
N LEU A 20 4.22 -24.68 10.72
CA LEU A 20 5.16 -23.64 10.30
C LEU A 20 6.60 -24.14 10.27
N GLU A 21 6.92 -25.35 10.83
CA GLU A 21 8.25 -25.95 10.75
C GLU A 21 8.53 -26.44 9.32
N GLU A 22 7.50 -26.90 8.61
CA GLU A 22 7.61 -27.25 7.19
C GLU A 22 7.64 -26.04 6.25
N ALA A 23 7.48 -24.82 6.77
CA ALA A 23 7.52 -23.63 5.96
C ALA A 23 8.92 -23.39 5.37
N SER A 24 8.97 -23.00 4.08
CA SER A 24 10.22 -22.77 3.39
C SER A 24 11.04 -21.64 4.05
N TYR A 25 12.39 -21.78 4.06
CA TYR A 25 13.27 -20.70 4.52
C TYR A 25 12.99 -19.37 3.80
N ARG A 26 12.51 -19.41 2.55
CA ARG A 26 12.13 -18.23 1.78
C ARG A 26 10.99 -17.48 2.44
N LEU A 27 9.99 -18.16 2.99
CA LEU A 27 8.90 -17.53 3.73
C LEU A 27 9.43 -16.73 4.92
N TRP A 28 10.33 -17.32 5.72
CA TRP A 28 10.90 -16.66 6.89
C TRP A 28 11.80 -15.47 6.53
N LEU A 29 12.57 -15.56 5.44
CA LEU A 29 13.34 -14.42 4.93
C LEU A 29 12.44 -13.26 4.52
N LEU A 30 11.35 -13.54 3.82
CA LEU A 30 10.37 -12.51 3.41
C LEU A 30 9.64 -11.92 4.62
N LEU A 31 9.30 -12.69 5.63
CA LEU A 31 8.70 -12.20 6.88
C LEU A 31 9.66 -11.27 7.64
N GLY A 32 10.94 -11.61 7.69
CA GLY A 32 11.97 -10.73 8.25
C GLY A 32 12.11 -9.42 7.48
N GLU A 33 12.09 -9.48 6.14
CA GLU A 33 12.08 -8.29 5.28
C GLU A 33 10.82 -7.46 5.48
N ALA A 34 9.64 -8.08 5.54
CA ALA A 34 8.37 -7.42 5.80
C ALA A 34 8.37 -6.67 7.13
N THR A 35 8.89 -7.30 8.19
CA THR A 35 9.03 -6.69 9.52
C THR A 35 9.92 -5.46 9.48
N SER A 36 11.13 -5.58 8.91
CA SER A 36 12.10 -4.49 8.79
C SER A 36 11.52 -3.30 7.98
N LYS A 37 10.85 -3.59 6.87
CA LYS A 37 10.27 -2.56 6.02
C LYS A 37 9.06 -1.88 6.67
N SER A 38 8.22 -2.61 7.38
CA SER A 38 7.08 -2.05 8.12
C SER A 38 7.55 -1.12 9.24
N ASP A 39 8.64 -1.48 9.93
CA ASP A 39 9.25 -0.59 10.93
C ASP A 39 9.86 0.66 10.28
N HIS A 40 10.40 0.55 9.09
CA HIS A 40 10.88 1.71 8.33
C HIS A 40 9.73 2.66 7.94
N VAL A 41 8.58 2.14 7.49
CA VAL A 41 7.38 2.96 7.26
C VAL A 41 6.95 3.66 8.54
N ARG A 42 6.92 2.95 9.68
CA ARG A 42 6.54 3.52 10.99
C ARG A 42 7.43 4.68 11.42
N ARG A 43 8.73 4.61 11.10
CA ARG A 43 9.74 5.61 11.50
C ARG A 43 9.98 6.67 10.43
N ALA A 44 9.21 6.67 9.35
CA ALA A 44 9.39 7.64 8.28
C ALA A 44 9.17 9.07 8.80
N LEU A 45 10.14 9.94 8.57
CA LEU A 45 10.06 11.36 8.94
C LEU A 45 9.46 12.15 7.77
N LEU A 46 8.18 12.49 7.90
CA LEU A 46 7.43 13.27 6.92
C LEU A 46 6.87 14.52 7.59
N ARG A 47 6.66 15.58 6.81
CA ARG A 47 5.86 16.71 7.28
C ARG A 47 4.41 16.23 7.50
N PRO A 48 3.69 16.74 8.53
CA PRO A 48 2.34 16.29 8.84
C PRO A 48 1.42 16.29 7.61
N GLU A 49 1.42 17.35 6.82
CA GLU A 49 0.56 17.49 5.64
C GLU A 49 0.87 16.42 4.56
N VAL A 50 2.15 16.09 4.40
CA VAL A 50 2.59 15.03 3.46
C VAL A 50 2.22 13.65 3.97
N ALA A 51 2.32 13.44 5.28
CA ALA A 51 1.92 12.19 5.92
C ALA A 51 0.41 11.95 5.78
N GLU A 52 -0.41 12.98 6.00
CA GLU A 52 -1.87 12.93 5.83
C GLU A 52 -2.26 12.64 4.38
N GLU A 53 -1.65 13.34 3.41
CA GLU A 53 -1.88 13.10 1.97
C GLU A 53 -1.52 11.66 1.57
N LEU A 54 -0.36 11.15 2.01
CA LEU A 54 0.04 9.77 1.72
C LEU A 54 -0.88 8.75 2.38
N GLN A 55 -1.30 8.99 3.62
CA GLN A 55 -2.23 8.11 4.32
C GLN A 55 -3.55 8.02 3.56
N GLU A 56 -4.10 9.15 3.10
CA GLU A 56 -5.32 9.18 2.30
C GLU A 56 -5.16 8.39 1.00
N ILE A 57 -4.06 8.60 0.27
CA ILE A 57 -3.77 7.87 -0.97
C ILE A 57 -3.75 6.35 -0.73
N PHE A 58 -3.09 5.90 0.33
CA PHE A 58 -3.00 4.48 0.65
C PHE A 58 -4.34 3.89 1.09
N LEU A 59 -5.16 4.64 1.84
CA LEU A 59 -6.50 4.23 2.23
C LEU A 59 -7.44 4.08 1.03
N VAL A 60 -7.46 5.07 0.14
CA VAL A 60 -8.24 5.03 -1.11
C VAL A 60 -7.83 3.82 -1.96
N LYS A 61 -6.52 3.60 -2.13
CA LYS A 61 -6.00 2.47 -2.90
C LYS A 61 -6.41 1.13 -2.29
N GLY A 62 -6.37 1.01 -0.97
CA GLY A 62 -6.80 -0.20 -0.25
C GLY A 62 -8.30 -0.46 -0.37
N ALA A 63 -9.14 0.58 -0.25
CA ALA A 63 -10.58 0.48 -0.40
C ALA A 63 -10.95 0.08 -1.85
N LEU A 64 -10.31 0.72 -2.83
CA LEU A 64 -10.49 0.37 -4.24
C LEU A 64 -10.05 -1.07 -4.52
N ALA A 65 -8.87 -1.49 -4.06
CA ALA A 65 -8.38 -2.85 -4.27
C ALA A 65 -9.35 -3.90 -3.69
N THR A 66 -9.85 -3.66 -2.48
CA THR A 66 -10.80 -4.54 -1.80
C THR A 66 -12.11 -4.69 -2.59
N THR A 67 -12.62 -3.65 -3.21
CA THR A 67 -13.87 -3.69 -3.99
C THR A 67 -13.64 -4.12 -5.44
N ALA A 68 -12.50 -3.76 -6.05
CA ALA A 68 -12.19 -4.13 -7.43
C ALA A 68 -12.05 -5.63 -7.65
N ILE A 69 -11.56 -6.39 -6.66
CA ILE A 69 -11.52 -7.86 -6.69
C ILE A 69 -12.94 -8.42 -6.91
N GLU A 70 -13.95 -7.79 -6.33
CA GLU A 70 -15.36 -8.19 -6.44
C GLU A 70 -16.07 -7.57 -7.67
N GLY A 71 -15.38 -6.77 -8.48
CA GLY A 71 -15.90 -6.24 -9.73
C GLY A 71 -16.17 -4.75 -9.76
N ASN A 72 -15.78 -3.98 -8.73
CA ASN A 72 -15.83 -2.53 -8.79
C ASN A 72 -14.91 -2.00 -9.90
N THR A 73 -15.43 -1.11 -10.73
CA THR A 73 -14.76 -0.61 -11.95
C THR A 73 -14.39 0.87 -11.87
N LEU A 74 -14.50 1.49 -10.69
CA LEU A 74 -14.05 2.86 -10.52
C LEU A 74 -12.54 2.97 -10.72
N SER A 75 -12.11 4.08 -11.35
CA SER A 75 -10.70 4.46 -11.39
C SER A 75 -10.22 4.94 -10.02
N GLU A 76 -8.90 4.98 -9.81
CA GLU A 76 -8.32 5.49 -8.56
C GLU A 76 -8.74 6.94 -8.30
N GLU A 77 -8.83 7.77 -9.33
CA GLU A 77 -9.29 9.17 -9.21
C GLU A 77 -10.78 9.26 -8.84
N GLU A 78 -11.65 8.44 -9.47
CA GLU A 78 -13.06 8.39 -9.10
C GLU A 78 -13.25 7.88 -7.66
N ALA A 79 -12.51 6.85 -7.27
CA ALA A 79 -12.53 6.31 -5.91
C ALA A 79 -12.08 7.37 -4.88
N ARG A 80 -11.03 8.14 -5.18
CA ARG A 80 -10.58 9.25 -4.35
C ARG A 80 -11.66 10.32 -4.19
N GLN A 81 -12.29 10.74 -5.27
CA GLN A 81 -13.34 11.74 -5.23
C GLN A 81 -14.60 11.25 -4.47
N VAL A 82 -14.92 9.95 -4.55
CA VAL A 82 -15.98 9.33 -3.74
C VAL A 82 -15.58 9.32 -2.27
N PHE A 83 -14.35 8.97 -1.96
CA PHE A 83 -13.80 8.93 -0.60
C PHE A 83 -13.86 10.31 0.08
N GLU A 84 -13.55 11.37 -0.69
CA GLU A 84 -13.63 12.77 -0.26
C GLU A 84 -15.05 13.37 -0.32
N ASN A 85 -16.07 12.59 -0.71
CA ASN A 85 -17.46 13.04 -0.94
C ASN A 85 -17.60 14.16 -1.99
N LYS A 86 -16.70 14.21 -2.98
CA LYS A 86 -16.67 15.23 -4.04
C LYS A 86 -17.35 14.79 -5.33
N LEU A 87 -17.49 13.48 -5.57
CA LEU A 87 -18.08 12.93 -6.78
C LEU A 87 -19.49 12.38 -6.51
N ARG A 88 -20.44 12.79 -7.34
CA ARG A 88 -21.75 12.13 -7.47
C ARG A 88 -21.74 11.26 -8.71
N LEU A 89 -21.86 9.97 -8.53
CA LEU A 89 -21.95 8.99 -9.62
C LEU A 89 -23.35 9.00 -10.23
N SER A 90 -23.46 8.48 -11.47
CA SER A 90 -24.78 8.23 -12.06
C SER A 90 -25.55 7.17 -11.24
N PRO A 91 -26.90 7.18 -11.25
CA PRO A 91 -27.68 6.20 -10.50
C PRO A 91 -27.30 4.75 -10.77
N SER A 92 -26.88 4.44 -12.00
CA SER A 92 -26.43 3.08 -12.40
C SER A 92 -25.07 2.68 -11.84
N LYS A 93 -24.26 3.63 -11.37
CA LYS A 93 -22.94 3.41 -10.77
C LYS A 93 -22.86 3.75 -9.29
N GLU A 94 -23.97 4.23 -8.69
CA GLU A 94 -23.97 4.67 -7.28
C GLU A 94 -23.57 3.55 -6.32
N TYR A 95 -23.93 2.31 -6.63
CA TYR A 95 -23.54 1.14 -5.82
C TYR A 95 -22.01 0.95 -5.75
N LEU A 96 -21.24 1.30 -6.81
CA LEU A 96 -19.79 1.24 -6.81
C LEU A 96 -19.20 2.24 -5.82
N GLY A 97 -19.77 3.44 -5.76
CA GLY A 97 -19.40 4.45 -4.78
C GLY A 97 -19.79 4.04 -3.36
N GLN A 98 -20.95 3.38 -3.21
CA GLN A 98 -21.37 2.85 -1.91
C GLN A 98 -20.41 1.78 -1.37
N GLU A 99 -19.91 0.88 -2.23
CA GLU A 99 -18.90 -0.11 -1.83
C GLU A 99 -17.62 0.55 -1.29
N ILE A 100 -17.13 1.62 -1.94
CA ILE A 100 -15.95 2.36 -1.46
C ILE A 100 -16.21 3.00 -0.09
N ARG A 101 -17.38 3.66 0.08
CA ARG A 101 -17.77 4.26 1.36
C ARG A 101 -17.86 3.20 2.47
N ASN A 102 -18.46 2.07 2.16
CA ASN A 102 -18.60 0.95 3.11
C ASN A 102 -17.25 0.45 3.63
N VAL A 103 -16.27 0.27 2.73
CA VAL A 103 -14.93 -0.18 3.12
C VAL A 103 -14.19 0.92 3.90
N ARG A 104 -14.32 2.19 3.53
CA ARG A 104 -13.79 3.32 4.30
C ARG A 104 -14.34 3.34 5.72
N ASP A 105 -15.67 3.28 5.86
CA ASP A 105 -16.36 3.34 7.14
C ASP A 105 -15.97 2.13 8.03
N ALA A 106 -15.75 0.96 7.43
CA ALA A 106 -15.21 -0.21 8.12
C ALA A 106 -13.76 0.01 8.59
N PHE A 107 -12.88 0.62 7.77
CA PHE A 107 -11.52 0.94 8.18
C PHE A 107 -11.48 1.94 9.33
N ASP A 108 -12.33 2.98 9.27
CA ASP A 108 -12.44 3.97 10.33
C ASP A 108 -12.95 3.32 11.63
N HIS A 109 -13.97 2.46 11.55
CA HIS A 109 -14.47 1.72 12.71
C HIS A 109 -13.38 0.83 13.34
N ILE A 110 -12.66 0.04 12.54
CA ILE A 110 -11.58 -0.83 13.03
C ILE A 110 -10.47 -0.01 13.70
N ARG A 111 -10.08 1.10 13.08
CA ARG A 111 -9.07 2.02 13.64
C ARG A 111 -9.50 2.58 14.99
N ASP A 112 -10.71 3.13 15.04
CA ASP A 112 -11.24 3.85 16.20
C ASP A 112 -11.53 2.89 17.39
N GLU A 113 -11.78 1.62 17.11
CA GLU A 113 -11.92 0.58 18.12
C GLU A 113 -10.56 0.12 18.67
N ILE A 114 -9.57 -0.16 17.79
CA ILE A 114 -8.33 -0.85 18.17
C ILE A 114 -7.26 0.12 18.70
N LEU A 115 -7.10 1.31 18.10
CA LEU A 115 -5.99 2.18 18.46
C LEU A 115 -6.08 2.73 19.90
N PRO A 116 -7.27 3.09 20.42
CA PRO A 116 -7.39 3.58 21.79
C PRO A 116 -7.22 2.47 22.85
N ASP A 117 -7.68 1.26 22.56
CA ASP A 117 -7.71 0.15 23.52
C ASP A 117 -7.35 -1.20 22.86
N ALA A 118 -6.14 -1.67 23.14
CA ALA A 118 -5.65 -2.95 22.64
C ALA A 118 -6.42 -4.16 23.22
N SER A 119 -7.19 -4.02 24.31
CA SER A 119 -8.00 -5.10 24.87
C SER A 119 -9.16 -5.47 23.93
N THR A 120 -9.51 -4.60 22.98
CA THR A 120 -10.54 -4.85 21.96
C THR A 120 -10.00 -5.60 20.74
N ALA A 121 -8.73 -5.98 20.73
CA ALA A 121 -8.06 -6.59 19.57
C ALA A 121 -8.53 -8.03 19.28
N ASP A 122 -9.11 -8.71 20.26
CA ASP A 122 -9.58 -10.09 20.09
C ASP A 122 -10.71 -10.20 19.07
N LEU A 123 -10.57 -11.19 18.19
CA LEU A 123 -11.58 -11.52 17.21
C LEU A 123 -12.74 -12.29 17.85
N SER A 124 -13.96 -11.97 17.41
CA SER A 124 -15.16 -12.70 17.79
C SER A 124 -16.06 -12.91 16.58
N VAL A 125 -16.95 -13.89 16.68
CA VAL A 125 -17.94 -14.16 15.62
C VAL A 125 -18.78 -12.90 15.35
N GLU A 126 -19.13 -12.16 16.40
CA GLU A 126 -19.93 -10.94 16.26
C GLU A 126 -19.16 -9.81 15.52
N LYS A 127 -17.85 -9.68 15.72
CA LYS A 127 -17.03 -8.75 14.94
C LYS A 127 -16.97 -9.15 13.47
N ILE A 128 -16.80 -10.43 13.16
CA ILE A 128 -16.81 -10.92 11.79
C ILE A 128 -18.15 -10.64 11.10
N LYS A 129 -19.27 -10.88 11.82
CA LYS A 129 -20.61 -10.53 11.36
C LYS A 129 -20.78 -9.02 11.15
N LEU A 130 -20.25 -8.20 12.04
CA LEU A 130 -20.26 -6.74 11.93
C LEU A 130 -19.51 -6.28 10.68
N TYR A 131 -18.33 -6.83 10.39
CA TYR A 131 -17.56 -6.49 9.19
C TYR A 131 -18.29 -6.88 7.91
N ASN A 132 -18.97 -8.02 7.90
CA ASN A 132 -19.83 -8.38 6.77
C ASN A 132 -21.01 -7.40 6.61
N ARG A 133 -21.59 -6.94 7.70
CA ARG A 133 -22.65 -5.91 7.65
C ARG A 133 -22.12 -4.62 7.03
N PHE A 134 -20.95 -4.12 7.46
CA PHE A 134 -20.34 -2.92 6.89
C PHE A 134 -20.18 -3.03 5.37
N VAL A 135 -19.56 -4.09 4.88
CA VAL A 135 -19.25 -4.22 3.44
C VAL A 135 -20.49 -4.35 2.55
N LEU A 136 -21.64 -4.67 3.12
CA LEU A 136 -22.91 -4.81 2.40
C LEU A 136 -23.93 -3.71 2.70
N GLU A 137 -23.60 -2.74 3.57
CA GLU A 137 -24.51 -1.68 3.98
C GLU A 137 -25.02 -0.88 2.77
N GLY A 138 -26.36 -0.77 2.65
CA GLY A 138 -27.00 -0.01 1.59
C GLY A 138 -26.82 -0.57 0.17
N LEU A 139 -26.27 -1.76 0.01
CA LEU A 139 -26.14 -2.45 -1.27
C LEU A 139 -27.34 -3.36 -1.53
N ALA A 140 -27.72 -3.50 -2.80
CA ALA A 140 -28.65 -4.53 -3.21
C ALA A 140 -27.97 -5.91 -3.13
N VAL A 141 -28.55 -6.82 -2.36
CA VAL A 141 -28.08 -8.20 -2.20
C VAL A 141 -29.09 -9.18 -2.77
N GLU A 142 -28.66 -10.41 -3.06
CA GLU A 142 -29.55 -11.46 -3.55
C GLU A 142 -30.60 -11.86 -2.51
N ASP A 143 -31.73 -12.42 -2.98
CA ASP A 143 -32.79 -12.90 -2.12
C ASP A 143 -32.26 -13.96 -1.12
N GLY A 144 -32.57 -13.76 0.16
CA GLY A 144 -32.11 -14.62 1.25
C GLY A 144 -30.75 -14.28 1.82
N VAL A 145 -30.04 -13.28 1.29
CA VAL A 145 -28.81 -12.72 1.86
C VAL A 145 -29.18 -11.60 2.83
N VAL A 146 -28.73 -11.71 4.08
CA VAL A 146 -28.91 -10.67 5.09
C VAL A 146 -27.54 -10.21 5.58
N PRO A 147 -27.19 -8.92 5.43
CA PRO A 147 -25.91 -8.40 5.87
C PRO A 147 -25.62 -8.71 7.35
N GLY A 148 -24.46 -9.30 7.62
CA GLY A 148 -24.03 -9.69 8.96
C GLY A 148 -24.69 -10.97 9.50
N GLN A 149 -25.45 -11.70 8.69
CA GLN A 149 -26.03 -13.00 9.10
C GLN A 149 -25.39 -14.16 8.35
N ILE A 150 -25.15 -15.24 9.06
CA ILE A 150 -24.64 -16.47 8.47
C ILE A 150 -25.70 -17.08 7.56
N ARG A 151 -25.30 -17.53 6.39
CA ARG A 151 -26.19 -18.16 5.41
C ARG A 151 -26.81 -19.46 5.92
N THR A 152 -27.99 -19.75 5.42
CA THR A 152 -28.72 -21.01 5.72
C THR A 152 -28.68 -21.99 4.55
N HIS A 153 -28.09 -21.61 3.42
CA HIS A 153 -28.01 -22.37 2.17
C HIS A 153 -26.58 -22.64 1.73
N SER A 154 -26.38 -23.60 0.85
CA SER A 154 -25.08 -23.91 0.28
C SER A 154 -24.68 -22.84 -0.76
N VAL A 155 -23.41 -22.43 -0.76
CA VAL A 155 -22.83 -21.49 -1.75
C VAL A 155 -21.65 -22.14 -2.45
N VAL A 156 -21.45 -21.73 -3.71
CA VAL A 156 -20.36 -22.18 -4.56
C VAL A 156 -19.68 -20.97 -5.17
N VAL A 157 -18.35 -20.88 -5.06
CA VAL A 157 -17.53 -19.82 -5.66
C VAL A 157 -16.63 -20.46 -6.72
N GLY A 158 -16.94 -20.24 -7.99
CA GLY A 158 -16.27 -20.94 -9.07
C GLY A 158 -16.43 -22.46 -8.95
N ARG A 159 -15.36 -23.18 -8.58
CA ARG A 159 -15.37 -24.64 -8.37
C ARG A 159 -15.40 -25.02 -6.89
N TYR A 160 -15.17 -24.06 -6.00
CA TYR A 160 -15.10 -24.31 -4.56
C TYR A 160 -16.48 -24.21 -3.93
N ARG A 161 -16.84 -25.21 -3.13
CA ARG A 161 -18.05 -25.21 -2.30
C ARG A 161 -17.65 -24.82 -0.89
N GLY A 162 -18.28 -23.76 -0.35
CA GLY A 162 -18.12 -23.37 1.04
C GLY A 162 -18.56 -24.46 2.01
N ALA A 163 -18.11 -24.39 3.26
CA ALA A 163 -18.47 -25.35 4.30
C ALA A 163 -20.01 -25.52 4.45
N PRO A 164 -20.50 -26.64 4.98
CA PRO A 164 -21.93 -26.83 5.21
C PRO A 164 -22.52 -25.68 6.04
N ALA A 165 -23.66 -25.13 5.62
CA ALA A 165 -24.25 -23.93 6.24
C ALA A 165 -24.46 -24.09 7.75
N GLN A 166 -24.95 -25.28 8.18
CA GLN A 166 -25.18 -25.61 9.59
C GLN A 166 -23.89 -25.65 10.43
N ASP A 167 -22.73 -25.77 9.82
CA ASP A 167 -21.43 -25.80 10.51
C ASP A 167 -20.73 -24.41 10.55
N CYS A 168 -21.18 -23.43 9.76
CA CYS A 168 -20.51 -22.14 9.62
C CYS A 168 -20.35 -21.36 10.94
N GLU A 169 -21.41 -21.34 11.81
CA GLU A 169 -21.33 -20.67 13.12
C GLU A 169 -20.25 -21.31 14.00
N HIS A 170 -20.24 -22.65 14.04
CA HIS A 170 -19.23 -23.41 14.80
C HIS A 170 -17.83 -23.17 14.25
N LEU A 171 -17.66 -23.19 12.93
CA LEU A 171 -16.37 -22.98 12.28
C LEU A 171 -15.83 -21.56 12.48
N LEU A 172 -16.69 -20.55 12.49
CA LEU A 172 -16.31 -19.18 12.86
C LEU A 172 -15.86 -19.09 14.33
N GLY A 173 -16.57 -19.77 15.25
CA GLY A 173 -16.16 -19.87 16.65
C GLY A 173 -14.76 -20.47 16.77
N ARG A 174 -14.52 -21.63 16.11
CA ARG A 174 -13.21 -22.29 16.07
C ARG A 174 -12.12 -21.40 15.45
N LEU A 175 -12.45 -20.65 14.40
CA LEU A 175 -11.53 -19.70 13.79
C LEU A 175 -11.11 -18.61 14.78
N CYS A 176 -12.08 -18.01 15.48
CA CYS A 176 -11.79 -16.98 16.48
C CYS A 176 -10.96 -17.53 17.64
N GLU A 177 -11.32 -18.70 18.18
CA GLU A 177 -10.56 -19.38 19.25
C GLU A 177 -9.11 -19.62 18.84
N TRP A 178 -8.89 -20.15 17.63
CA TRP A 178 -7.55 -20.43 17.11
C TRP A 178 -6.75 -19.16 16.86
N LEU A 179 -7.33 -18.14 16.22
CA LEU A 179 -6.65 -16.88 15.94
C LEU A 179 -6.30 -16.09 17.23
N ASN A 180 -7.08 -16.25 18.30
CA ASN A 180 -6.79 -15.62 19.59
C ASN A 180 -5.95 -16.50 20.53
N SER A 181 -5.49 -17.65 20.07
CA SER A 181 -4.68 -18.58 20.88
C SER A 181 -3.19 -18.18 20.88
N GLU A 182 -2.43 -18.80 21.78
CA GLU A 182 -0.97 -18.67 21.89
C GLU A 182 -0.21 -19.10 20.62
N ALA A 183 -0.85 -19.79 19.67
CA ALA A 183 -0.24 -20.20 18.41
C ALA A 183 0.30 -19.03 17.58
N PHE A 184 -0.22 -17.82 17.79
CA PHE A 184 0.19 -16.59 17.12
C PHE A 184 0.87 -15.57 18.06
N GLU A 185 1.21 -15.99 19.27
CA GLU A 185 1.96 -15.18 20.22
C GLU A 185 3.47 -15.45 20.08
N ALA A 186 4.24 -14.38 20.12
CA ALA A 186 5.70 -14.53 20.12
C ALA A 186 6.16 -15.05 21.48
N PRO A 187 7.10 -16.03 21.51
CA PRO A 187 7.73 -16.43 22.74
C PRO A 187 8.37 -15.26 23.48
N GLN A 188 8.37 -15.26 24.80
CA GLN A 188 8.90 -14.14 25.62
C GLN A 188 10.37 -13.84 25.35
N ASP A 189 11.16 -14.86 25.02
CA ASP A 189 12.58 -14.77 24.66
C ASP A 189 12.82 -14.39 23.19
N HIS A 190 11.76 -14.37 22.36
CA HIS A 190 11.80 -14.05 20.93
C HIS A 190 10.70 -13.05 20.50
N PRO A 191 10.64 -11.85 21.13
CA PRO A 191 9.59 -10.85 20.82
C PRO A 191 9.66 -10.35 19.35
N GLU A 192 10.77 -10.50 18.67
CA GLU A 192 10.95 -10.17 17.25
C GLU A 192 10.10 -11.03 16.31
N LEU A 193 9.56 -12.16 16.79
CA LEU A 193 8.63 -13.00 16.01
C LEU A 193 7.20 -12.47 15.99
N ALA A 194 6.83 -11.51 16.84
CA ALA A 194 5.47 -10.98 16.89
C ALA A 194 4.98 -10.41 15.54
N PRO A 195 5.75 -9.55 14.82
CA PRO A 195 5.31 -9.09 13.50
C PRO A 195 5.21 -10.18 12.43
N PRO A 196 6.18 -11.12 12.27
CA PRO A 196 6.04 -12.28 11.40
C PRO A 196 4.76 -13.09 11.66
N LEU A 197 4.50 -13.43 12.92
CA LEU A 197 3.32 -14.20 13.31
C LEU A 197 2.02 -13.45 13.02
N ALA A 198 1.99 -12.13 13.20
CA ALA A 198 0.83 -11.31 12.86
C ALA A 198 0.53 -11.30 11.35
N ILE A 199 1.55 -11.25 10.48
CA ILE A 199 1.37 -11.34 9.03
C ILE A 199 0.81 -12.73 8.64
N LEU A 200 1.36 -13.79 9.22
CA LEU A 200 0.86 -15.15 9.01
C LEU A 200 -0.59 -15.30 9.51
N LYS A 201 -0.88 -14.81 10.72
CA LYS A 201 -2.23 -14.78 11.30
C LYS A 201 -3.23 -14.08 10.38
N ALA A 202 -2.88 -12.94 9.81
CA ALA A 202 -3.72 -12.19 8.89
C ALA A 202 -4.01 -12.99 7.60
N ALA A 203 -2.99 -13.55 6.97
CA ALA A 203 -3.15 -14.36 5.76
C ALA A 203 -3.96 -15.65 6.02
N LEU A 204 -3.76 -16.28 7.17
CA LEU A 204 -4.51 -17.48 7.57
C LEU A 204 -5.97 -17.15 7.90
N ALA A 205 -6.25 -16.04 8.59
CA ALA A 205 -7.61 -15.58 8.86
C ALA A 205 -8.40 -15.39 7.55
N HIS A 206 -7.75 -14.76 6.56
CA HIS A 206 -8.31 -14.60 5.21
C HIS A 206 -8.62 -15.96 4.58
N LEU A 207 -7.64 -16.86 4.53
CA LEU A 207 -7.77 -18.17 3.90
C LEU A 207 -8.88 -19.00 4.52
N TYR A 208 -8.92 -19.06 5.86
CA TYR A 208 -9.93 -19.84 6.57
C TYR A 208 -11.33 -19.24 6.40
N LEU A 209 -11.47 -17.91 6.40
CA LEU A 209 -12.78 -17.29 6.11
C LEU A 209 -13.23 -17.60 4.67
N ALA A 210 -12.30 -17.57 3.71
CA ALA A 210 -12.59 -17.93 2.32
C ALA A 210 -13.01 -19.40 2.20
N TRP A 211 -12.43 -20.32 2.97
CA TRP A 211 -12.79 -21.73 3.00
C TRP A 211 -14.16 -21.99 3.68
N ILE A 212 -14.40 -21.37 4.84
CA ILE A 212 -15.68 -21.50 5.56
C ILE A 212 -16.80 -20.91 4.71
N HIS A 213 -16.55 -19.73 4.13
CA HIS A 213 -17.49 -18.96 3.30
C HIS A 213 -18.85 -18.77 4.00
N PRO A 214 -18.88 -18.15 5.18
CA PRO A 214 -20.03 -18.22 6.08
C PRO A 214 -21.23 -17.35 5.66
N PHE A 215 -21.03 -16.39 4.77
CA PHE A 215 -22.08 -15.45 4.37
C PHE A 215 -22.60 -15.74 2.97
N GLY A 216 -23.81 -15.23 2.66
CA GLY A 216 -24.36 -15.32 1.32
C GLY A 216 -23.61 -14.44 0.32
N ASP A 217 -23.12 -13.28 0.77
CA ASP A 217 -22.27 -12.34 0.00
C ASP A 217 -21.27 -11.64 0.91
N GLY A 218 -20.28 -10.95 0.31
CA GLY A 218 -19.29 -10.13 1.01
C GLY A 218 -18.16 -10.89 1.71
N ASN A 219 -18.05 -12.22 1.53
CA ASN A 219 -17.03 -13.04 2.21
C ASN A 219 -15.60 -12.54 1.92
N GLY A 220 -15.27 -12.26 0.66
CA GLY A 220 -13.94 -11.76 0.28
C GLY A 220 -13.62 -10.41 0.91
N ARG A 221 -14.55 -9.46 0.85
CA ARG A 221 -14.42 -8.13 1.48
C ARG A 221 -14.27 -8.26 3.00
N THR A 222 -15.06 -9.11 3.63
CA THR A 222 -14.96 -9.40 5.08
C THR A 222 -13.60 -10.01 5.44
N ALA A 223 -13.08 -10.96 4.66
CA ALA A 223 -11.77 -11.57 4.88
C ALA A 223 -10.64 -10.53 4.84
N ARG A 224 -10.69 -9.59 3.91
CA ARG A 224 -9.71 -8.49 3.81
C ARG A 224 -9.83 -7.48 4.96
N LEU A 225 -11.02 -7.27 5.51
CA LEU A 225 -11.17 -6.48 6.76
C LEU A 225 -10.58 -7.19 7.97
N LEU A 226 -10.63 -8.54 8.04
CA LEU A 226 -9.92 -9.29 9.09
C LEU A 226 -8.41 -9.12 9.01
N GLU A 227 -7.84 -9.10 7.80
CA GLU A 227 -6.40 -8.81 7.64
C GLU A 227 -6.06 -7.43 8.20
N VAL A 228 -6.85 -6.41 7.85
CA VAL A 228 -6.66 -5.05 8.37
C VAL A 228 -6.74 -5.00 9.89
N HIS A 229 -7.77 -5.65 10.47
CA HIS A 229 -7.94 -5.73 11.92
C HIS A 229 -6.72 -6.35 12.60
N ILE A 230 -6.28 -7.53 12.16
CA ILE A 230 -5.17 -8.28 12.76
C ILE A 230 -3.86 -7.48 12.67
N LEU A 231 -3.56 -6.92 11.50
CA LEU A 231 -2.34 -6.14 11.32
C LEU A 231 -2.36 -4.85 12.15
N LEU A 232 -3.50 -4.16 12.24
CA LEU A 232 -3.63 -2.95 13.03
C LEU A 232 -3.53 -3.26 14.54
N ALA A 233 -4.17 -4.33 15.00
CA ALA A 233 -4.07 -4.82 16.39
C ALA A 233 -2.63 -5.18 16.76
N SER A 234 -1.87 -5.70 15.79
CA SER A 234 -0.44 -6.01 15.94
C SER A 234 0.48 -4.78 15.74
N ARG A 235 -0.08 -3.57 15.76
CA ARG A 235 0.65 -2.29 15.68
C ARG A 235 1.39 -2.04 14.35
N PHE A 236 0.96 -2.67 13.26
CA PHE A 236 1.43 -2.25 11.94
C PHE A 236 0.94 -0.82 11.63
N PRO A 237 1.74 -0.02 10.91
CA PRO A 237 1.28 1.29 10.44
C PRO A 237 0.02 1.15 9.59
N GLN A 238 -0.95 2.03 9.77
CA GLN A 238 -2.22 1.96 9.04
C GLN A 238 -2.05 1.83 7.51
N PRO A 239 -1.12 2.56 6.84
CA PRO A 239 -0.90 2.39 5.40
C PRO A 239 -0.44 0.98 4.99
N VAL A 240 0.12 0.21 5.92
CA VAL A 240 0.65 -1.14 5.66
C VAL A 240 -0.46 -2.20 5.73
N THR A 241 -1.54 -1.95 6.46
CA THR A 241 -2.57 -2.96 6.76
C THR A 241 -3.37 -3.43 5.53
N GLN A 242 -3.31 -2.69 4.41
CA GLN A 242 -4.11 -2.98 3.21
C GLN A 242 -3.29 -3.55 2.05
N LEU A 243 -1.99 -3.81 2.26
CA LEU A 243 -1.09 -4.23 1.20
C LEU A 243 -1.42 -5.60 0.62
N LEU A 244 -1.94 -6.52 1.44
CA LEU A 244 -2.43 -7.80 0.98
C LEU A 244 -3.57 -7.63 -0.04
N SER A 245 -4.55 -6.78 0.25
CA SER A 245 -5.65 -6.46 -0.66
C SER A 245 -5.14 -5.88 -2.00
N ASN A 246 -4.15 -4.98 -1.95
CA ASN A 246 -3.54 -4.41 -3.15
C ASN A 246 -2.89 -5.49 -4.02
N HIS A 247 -2.10 -6.37 -3.42
CA HIS A 247 -1.45 -7.47 -4.10
C HIS A 247 -2.46 -8.44 -4.74
N TYR A 248 -3.50 -8.84 -4.00
CA TYR A 248 -4.55 -9.72 -4.51
C TYR A 248 -5.28 -9.12 -5.72
N ASN A 249 -5.54 -7.81 -5.69
CA ASN A 249 -6.17 -7.11 -6.80
C ASN A 249 -5.27 -7.07 -8.04
N GLN A 250 -3.99 -6.75 -7.88
CA GLN A 250 -3.02 -6.67 -8.98
C GLN A 250 -2.78 -8.04 -9.64
N THR A 251 -2.85 -9.10 -8.84
CA THR A 251 -2.58 -10.48 -9.26
C THR A 251 -3.83 -11.37 -9.21
N ARG A 252 -5.01 -10.81 -9.53
CA ARG A 252 -6.33 -11.41 -9.30
C ARG A 252 -6.45 -12.86 -9.78
N SER A 253 -5.94 -13.16 -10.98
CA SER A 253 -5.99 -14.53 -11.54
C SER A 253 -5.12 -15.50 -10.71
N GLU A 254 -3.97 -15.05 -10.22
CA GLU A 254 -3.09 -15.83 -9.35
C GLU A 254 -3.71 -16.02 -7.98
N TYR A 255 -4.28 -14.96 -7.40
CA TYR A 255 -4.98 -15.03 -6.13
C TYR A 255 -6.06 -16.11 -6.11
N TYR A 256 -6.95 -16.15 -7.10
CA TYR A 256 -7.97 -17.19 -7.19
C TYR A 256 -7.36 -18.59 -7.41
N ARG A 257 -6.28 -18.69 -8.18
CA ARG A 257 -5.56 -19.95 -8.39
C ARG A 257 -4.94 -20.46 -7.10
N GLN A 258 -4.34 -19.57 -6.30
CA GLN A 258 -3.77 -19.93 -5.01
C GLN A 258 -4.86 -20.40 -4.03
N LEU A 259 -5.99 -19.72 -3.94
CA LEU A 259 -7.13 -20.18 -3.12
C LEU A 259 -7.67 -21.54 -3.56
N ASP A 260 -7.79 -21.82 -4.87
CA ASP A 260 -8.27 -23.12 -5.37
C ASP A 260 -7.32 -24.28 -5.01
N ARG A 261 -6.00 -24.01 -4.95
CA ARG A 261 -5.02 -25.05 -4.66
C ARG A 261 -4.95 -25.42 -3.18
N THR A 262 -5.19 -24.48 -2.29
CA THR A 262 -4.94 -24.63 -0.85
C THR A 262 -5.74 -25.75 -0.18
N SER A 263 -6.96 -26.03 -0.64
CA SER A 263 -7.78 -27.13 -0.11
C SER A 263 -7.20 -28.52 -0.39
N ARG A 264 -6.22 -28.64 -1.32
CA ARG A 264 -5.56 -29.88 -1.72
C ARG A 264 -4.09 -29.93 -1.32
N GLU A 265 -3.41 -28.79 -1.38
CA GLU A 265 -1.94 -28.70 -1.21
C GLU A 265 -1.56 -28.09 0.15
N GLY A 266 -2.55 -27.67 0.97
CA GLY A 266 -2.31 -26.99 2.24
C GLY A 266 -2.02 -25.50 2.09
N PRO A 267 -1.88 -24.75 3.19
CA PRO A 267 -1.80 -23.29 3.21
C PRO A 267 -0.45 -22.70 2.79
N ASN A 268 0.65 -23.48 2.83
CA ASN A 268 2.02 -22.96 2.69
C ASN A 268 2.27 -22.23 1.37
N GLY A 269 1.66 -22.69 0.25
CA GLY A 269 1.75 -22.04 -1.05
C GLY A 269 1.09 -20.66 -1.05
N PHE A 270 -0.08 -20.54 -0.44
CA PHE A 270 -0.80 -19.27 -0.28
C PHE A 270 -0.06 -18.31 0.65
N LEU A 271 0.48 -18.80 1.77
CA LEU A 271 1.25 -17.99 2.70
C LEU A 271 2.48 -17.38 2.01
N LEU A 272 3.23 -18.20 1.26
CA LEU A 272 4.38 -17.70 0.52
C LEU A 272 3.97 -16.64 -0.52
N TYR A 273 2.90 -16.87 -1.27
CA TYR A 273 2.35 -15.93 -2.23
C TYR A 273 1.92 -14.61 -1.58
N ALA A 274 1.15 -14.68 -0.49
CA ALA A 274 0.65 -13.51 0.23
C ALA A 274 1.79 -12.67 0.83
N VAL A 275 2.76 -13.33 1.50
CA VAL A 275 3.91 -12.64 2.13
C VAL A 275 4.83 -12.04 1.08
N GLN A 276 5.06 -12.73 -0.05
CA GLN A 276 5.84 -12.17 -1.15
C GLN A 276 5.18 -10.89 -1.68
N GLY A 277 3.88 -10.92 -1.93
CA GLY A 277 3.15 -9.75 -2.40
C GLY A 277 3.12 -8.61 -1.38
N PHE A 278 2.98 -8.93 -0.09
CA PHE A 278 3.07 -7.95 0.99
C PHE A 278 4.43 -7.22 0.98
N VAL A 279 5.53 -7.95 0.80
CA VAL A 279 6.88 -7.35 0.70
C VAL A 279 7.03 -6.49 -0.55
N GLU A 280 6.50 -6.93 -1.70
CA GLU A 280 6.55 -6.16 -2.94
C GLU A 280 5.78 -4.83 -2.81
N GLU A 281 4.60 -4.85 -2.22
CA GLU A 281 3.82 -3.65 -1.93
C GLU A 281 4.51 -2.72 -0.92
N LEU A 282 5.15 -3.29 0.14
CA LEU A 282 5.97 -2.51 1.09
C LEU A 282 7.13 -1.79 0.41
N ARG A 283 7.81 -2.45 -0.53
CA ARG A 283 8.88 -1.81 -1.32
C ARG A 283 8.33 -0.60 -2.06
N GLY A 284 7.20 -0.75 -2.75
CA GLY A 284 6.56 0.35 -3.47
C GLY A 284 6.14 1.51 -2.55
N GLN A 285 5.62 1.22 -1.36
CA GLN A 285 5.30 2.28 -0.37
C GLN A 285 6.56 3.01 0.11
N LEU A 286 7.62 2.28 0.42
CA LEU A 286 8.88 2.88 0.87
C LEU A 286 9.52 3.73 -0.21
N ASP A 287 9.51 3.29 -1.47
CA ASP A 287 10.02 4.08 -2.59
C ASP A 287 9.27 5.40 -2.72
N ARG A 288 7.95 5.39 -2.52
CA ARG A 288 7.14 6.62 -2.54
C ARG A 288 7.45 7.53 -1.36
N ILE A 289 7.52 7.00 -0.15
CA ILE A 289 7.89 7.75 1.06
C ILE A 289 9.27 8.37 0.88
N TRP A 290 10.23 7.58 0.43
CA TRP A 290 11.60 8.03 0.20
C TRP A 290 11.68 9.13 -0.87
N SER A 291 10.94 8.99 -1.96
CA SER A 291 10.87 10.02 -3.01
C SER A 291 10.37 11.36 -2.46
N MET A 292 9.35 11.33 -1.59
CA MET A 292 8.83 12.56 -0.96
C MET A 292 9.84 13.17 0.03
N GLN A 293 10.49 12.33 0.85
CA GLN A 293 11.55 12.78 1.75
C GLN A 293 12.74 13.41 0.99
N TYR A 294 13.09 12.82 -0.15
CA TYR A 294 14.17 13.34 -1.00
C TYR A 294 13.83 14.71 -1.57
N VAL A 295 12.64 14.87 -2.14
CA VAL A 295 12.21 16.17 -2.69
C VAL A 295 12.16 17.23 -1.59
N ASP A 296 11.60 16.91 -0.43
CA ASP A 296 11.54 17.83 0.70
C ASP A 296 12.95 18.22 1.20
N ARG A 297 13.86 17.26 1.32
CA ARG A 297 15.25 17.51 1.71
C ARG A 297 15.97 18.38 0.70
N TRP A 298 15.76 18.13 -0.60
CA TRP A 298 16.33 18.94 -1.65
C TRP A 298 15.78 20.37 -1.63
N GLU A 299 14.48 20.57 -1.46
CA GLU A 299 13.90 21.91 -1.32
C GLU A 299 14.46 22.67 -0.10
N GLN A 300 14.58 21.98 1.05
CA GLN A 300 15.21 22.56 2.25
C GLN A 300 16.66 22.99 1.98
N TYR A 301 17.43 22.12 1.32
CA TYR A 301 18.82 22.44 0.97
C TYR A 301 18.92 23.65 0.05
N ILE A 302 18.08 23.74 -0.99
CA ILE A 302 18.00 24.93 -1.84
C ILE A 302 17.77 26.18 -0.96
N HIS A 303 16.76 26.16 -0.10
CA HIS A 303 16.44 27.30 0.76
C HIS A 303 17.58 27.70 1.69
N GLN A 304 18.30 26.75 2.26
CA GLN A 304 19.48 27.00 3.10
C GLN A 304 20.61 27.70 2.32
N GLN A 305 20.84 27.31 1.04
CA GLN A 305 21.88 27.94 0.22
C GLN A 305 21.55 29.39 -0.17
N PHE A 306 20.26 29.73 -0.21
CA PHE A 306 19.86 31.09 -0.55
C PHE A 306 19.78 32.04 0.66
N GLY A 307 19.47 31.54 1.85
CA GLY A 307 19.18 32.36 3.01
C GLY A 307 18.06 33.38 2.73
N GLU A 308 18.21 34.61 3.25
CA GLU A 308 17.26 35.68 2.96
C GLU A 308 17.41 36.19 1.51
N THR A 309 16.35 36.06 0.71
CA THR A 309 16.33 36.50 -0.69
C THR A 309 15.87 37.93 -0.83
N ARG A 310 16.75 38.90 -0.53
CA ARG A 310 16.42 40.34 -0.53
C ARG A 310 16.42 40.98 -1.94
N THR A 311 17.07 40.36 -2.94
CA THR A 311 17.20 40.94 -4.28
C THR A 311 16.37 40.17 -5.32
N ASP A 312 15.92 40.88 -6.37
CA ASP A 312 15.20 40.26 -7.48
C ASP A 312 16.01 39.19 -8.21
N SER A 313 17.33 39.37 -8.27
CA SER A 313 18.21 38.34 -8.84
C SER A 313 18.20 37.06 -8.05
N ARG A 314 18.29 37.15 -6.71
CA ARG A 314 18.23 35.96 -5.82
C ARG A 314 16.87 35.28 -5.88
N ARG A 315 15.77 36.06 -5.88
CA ARG A 315 14.39 35.52 -6.03
C ARG A 315 14.23 34.77 -7.34
N ARG A 316 14.75 35.34 -8.45
CA ARG A 316 14.70 34.70 -9.77
C ARG A 316 15.56 33.43 -9.84
N GLN A 317 16.76 33.44 -9.29
CA GLN A 317 17.64 32.27 -9.20
C GLN A 317 16.99 31.14 -8.37
N LEU A 318 16.41 31.46 -7.22
CA LEU A 318 15.68 30.51 -6.39
C LEU A 318 14.51 29.87 -7.16
N ARG A 319 13.74 30.70 -7.87
CA ARG A 319 12.64 30.19 -8.70
C ARG A 319 13.17 29.28 -9.80
N LEU A 320 14.23 29.69 -10.50
CA LEU A 320 14.81 28.91 -11.60
C LEU A 320 15.23 27.51 -11.15
N VAL A 321 15.93 27.36 -10.03
CA VAL A 321 16.35 26.04 -9.55
C VAL A 321 15.18 25.19 -9.07
N LYS A 322 14.16 25.80 -8.44
CA LYS A 322 12.94 25.09 -8.02
C LYS A 322 12.15 24.56 -9.22
N ASP A 323 11.93 25.41 -10.22
CA ASP A 323 11.17 25.02 -11.41
C ASP A 323 11.94 24.01 -12.27
N LEU A 324 13.28 24.15 -12.35
CA LEU A 324 14.14 23.14 -12.97
C LEU A 324 14.06 21.79 -12.24
N SER A 325 14.04 21.81 -10.92
CA SER A 325 13.90 20.57 -10.12
C SER A 325 12.58 19.87 -10.41
N LYS A 326 11.47 20.62 -10.43
CA LYS A 326 10.15 20.06 -10.76
C LYS A 326 10.07 19.49 -12.18
N ALA A 327 10.77 20.10 -13.13
CA ALA A 327 10.80 19.65 -14.52
C ALA A 327 11.73 18.44 -14.76
N SER A 328 12.66 18.16 -13.86
CA SER A 328 13.71 17.14 -14.04
C SER A 328 13.60 15.95 -13.10
N ILE A 329 12.81 16.05 -12.02
CA ILE A 329 12.63 15.01 -11.03
C ILE A 329 11.18 14.53 -11.12
N GLU A 330 10.99 13.25 -11.40
CA GLU A 330 9.67 12.63 -11.40
C GLU A 330 9.50 11.80 -10.13
N VAL A 331 8.42 12.03 -9.39
CA VAL A 331 8.01 11.18 -8.27
C VAL A 331 7.11 10.09 -8.83
N LEU A 332 7.69 8.97 -9.26
CA LEU A 332 6.93 7.85 -9.81
C LEU A 332 6.43 6.91 -8.71
N PRO A 333 5.18 6.49 -8.79
CA PRO A 333 4.55 5.68 -7.73
C PRO A 333 5.00 4.22 -7.66
N ASN A 334 5.81 3.69 -8.59
CA ASN A 334 6.08 2.25 -8.69
C ASN A 334 7.50 1.87 -9.18
N HIS A 335 8.53 2.68 -8.94
CA HIS A 335 9.89 2.30 -9.32
C HIS A 335 10.70 1.76 -8.14
N HIS A 336 11.13 0.51 -8.25
CA HIS A 336 12.03 -0.18 -7.33
C HIS A 336 13.52 0.12 -7.60
N LEU A 337 13.82 1.13 -8.40
CA LEU A 337 15.17 1.40 -8.88
C LEU A 337 15.71 2.70 -8.27
N TYR A 338 16.84 2.56 -7.62
CA TYR A 338 17.71 3.65 -7.24
C TYR A 338 18.69 3.94 -8.41
N PRO A 339 18.96 5.17 -8.88
CA PRO A 339 18.49 6.46 -8.37
C PRO A 339 17.06 6.83 -8.83
N LEU A 340 16.49 7.92 -8.22
CA LEU A 340 15.19 8.45 -8.62
C LEU A 340 15.09 8.62 -10.14
N PRO A 341 13.97 8.26 -10.74
CA PRO A 341 13.76 8.47 -12.16
C PRO A 341 13.88 9.97 -12.48
N ARG A 342 14.79 10.28 -13.36
CA ARG A 342 14.99 11.61 -13.89
C ARG A 342 14.27 11.70 -15.24
N ILE A 343 13.44 12.72 -15.41
CA ILE A 343 12.74 12.97 -16.68
C ILE A 343 13.77 13.28 -17.78
N GLY A 344 14.77 14.08 -17.44
CA GLY A 344 15.83 14.47 -18.35
C GLY A 344 16.39 15.87 -18.07
N PRO A 345 17.49 16.24 -18.75
CA PRO A 345 18.00 17.60 -18.68
C PRO A 345 17.02 18.56 -19.37
N VAL A 346 16.93 19.75 -18.84
CA VAL A 346 16.11 20.79 -19.47
C VAL A 346 16.98 21.60 -20.44
N PRO A 347 16.65 21.61 -21.74
CA PRO A 347 17.36 22.43 -22.72
C PRO A 347 17.30 23.90 -22.34
N ARG A 348 18.41 24.61 -22.58
CA ARG A 348 18.52 26.04 -22.24
C ARG A 348 17.38 26.90 -22.78
N SER A 349 16.88 26.60 -23.97
CA SER A 349 15.79 27.33 -24.62
C SER A 349 14.46 27.25 -23.82
N LYS A 350 14.25 26.18 -23.06
CA LYS A 350 13.03 25.96 -22.26
C LYS A 350 13.10 26.54 -20.84
N LEU A 351 14.30 26.83 -20.31
CA LEU A 351 14.51 27.21 -18.92
C LEU A 351 13.70 28.44 -18.48
N ARG A 352 13.51 29.41 -19.35
CA ARG A 352 12.74 30.65 -19.04
C ARG A 352 11.24 30.42 -18.98
N MET A 353 10.75 29.30 -19.52
CA MET A 353 9.34 29.01 -19.71
C MET A 353 8.86 27.83 -18.85
N LEU A 354 9.62 27.44 -17.83
CA LEU A 354 9.30 26.31 -16.96
C LEU A 354 8.03 26.58 -16.11
N SER A 355 7.78 27.84 -15.79
CA SER A 355 6.54 28.28 -15.14
C SER A 355 6.13 29.68 -15.64
N PRO A 356 4.83 30.06 -15.51
CA PRO A 356 4.37 31.39 -15.85
C PRO A 356 5.15 32.49 -15.10
N GLU A 357 5.39 32.29 -13.82
CA GLU A 357 6.11 33.25 -12.97
C GLU A 357 7.59 33.37 -13.35
N LEU A 358 8.19 32.29 -13.80
CA LEU A 358 9.57 32.34 -14.29
C LEU A 358 9.63 33.05 -15.64
N ALA A 359 8.68 32.79 -16.52
CA ALA A 359 8.57 33.49 -17.81
C ALA A 359 8.40 35.01 -17.60
N GLU A 360 7.56 35.44 -16.67
CA GLU A 360 7.40 36.85 -16.30
C GLU A 360 8.71 37.45 -15.75
N ALA A 361 9.41 36.74 -14.85
CA ALA A 361 10.67 37.19 -14.26
C ALA A 361 11.77 37.38 -15.29
N TYR A 362 11.72 36.67 -16.42
CA TYR A 362 12.69 36.80 -17.54
C TYR A 362 12.14 37.58 -18.72
N ALA A 363 10.87 38.02 -18.79
CA ALA A 363 10.25 38.63 -19.96
C ALA A 363 11.04 39.86 -20.51
N ARG A 364 11.58 40.68 -19.60
CA ARG A 364 12.37 41.87 -19.95
C ARG A 364 13.87 41.70 -19.73
N LYS A 365 14.37 40.47 -19.68
CA LYS A 365 15.78 40.17 -19.41
C LYS A 365 16.46 39.60 -20.66
N THR A 366 17.75 39.92 -20.81
CA THR A 366 18.57 39.41 -21.91
C THR A 366 19.04 37.98 -21.64
N GLU A 367 19.55 37.28 -22.69
CA GLU A 367 20.21 35.98 -22.57
C GLU A 367 21.39 36.01 -21.61
N ARG A 368 22.11 37.11 -21.53
CA ARG A 368 23.22 37.31 -20.57
C ARG A 368 22.75 37.20 -19.11
N THR A 369 21.51 37.60 -18.83
CA THR A 369 20.94 37.50 -17.48
C THR A 369 20.75 36.05 -17.10
N LEU A 370 20.15 35.21 -17.98
CA LEU A 370 19.99 33.78 -17.76
C LEU A 370 21.37 33.11 -17.57
N SER A 371 22.37 33.41 -18.42
CA SER A 371 23.74 32.86 -18.26
C SER A 371 24.33 33.19 -16.89
N ARG A 372 24.13 34.44 -16.43
CA ARG A 372 24.63 34.88 -15.13
C ARG A 372 23.96 34.17 -13.97
N ASP A 373 22.66 33.95 -14.08
CA ASP A 373 21.89 33.24 -13.07
C ASP A 373 22.27 31.77 -13.02
N LEU A 374 22.41 31.08 -14.17
CA LEU A 374 22.88 29.71 -14.25
C LEU A 374 24.30 29.53 -13.69
N ASN A 375 25.25 30.41 -14.09
CA ASN A 375 26.61 30.35 -13.54
C ASN A 375 26.66 30.64 -12.02
N ALA A 376 25.71 31.42 -11.50
CA ALA A 376 25.61 31.63 -10.06
C ALA A 376 25.08 30.37 -9.35
N LEU A 377 24.07 29.71 -9.90
CA LEU A 377 23.52 28.46 -9.37
C LEU A 377 24.54 27.30 -9.46
N GLU A 378 25.32 27.24 -10.54
CA GLU A 378 26.39 26.25 -10.71
C GLU A 378 27.52 26.45 -9.69
N ARG A 379 27.95 27.71 -9.43
CA ARG A 379 28.90 28.01 -8.34
C ARG A 379 28.37 27.70 -6.96
N MET A 380 27.06 27.75 -6.74
CA MET A 380 26.40 27.32 -5.50
C MET A 380 26.27 25.80 -5.41
N GLY A 381 26.63 25.05 -6.47
CA GLY A 381 26.49 23.60 -6.53
C GLY A 381 25.03 23.12 -6.64
N LEU A 382 24.10 23.99 -7.06
CA LEU A 382 22.67 23.69 -7.14
C LEU A 382 22.23 23.17 -8.51
N VAL A 383 23.02 23.45 -9.57
CA VAL A 383 22.76 22.93 -10.91
C VAL A 383 24.09 22.52 -11.56
N TRP A 384 24.00 21.67 -12.56
CA TRP A 384 25.14 21.33 -13.42
C TRP A 384 24.68 21.22 -14.88
N ARG A 385 25.62 21.32 -15.79
CA ARG A 385 25.38 21.34 -17.23
C ARG A 385 25.84 20.02 -17.87
N SER A 386 24.97 19.40 -18.69
CA SER A 386 25.31 18.34 -19.63
C SER A 386 25.33 18.86 -21.07
N GLU A 387 25.67 17.99 -22.04
CA GLU A 387 25.59 18.31 -23.49
C GLU A 387 24.14 18.65 -23.90
N ASP A 388 23.14 17.95 -23.34
CA ASP A 388 21.72 18.07 -23.70
C ASP A 388 20.98 19.18 -22.95
N GLY A 389 21.55 19.71 -21.86
CA GLY A 389 20.88 20.75 -21.08
C GLY A 389 21.34 20.89 -19.64
N TRP A 390 20.44 21.34 -18.77
CA TRP A 390 20.71 21.64 -17.37
C TRP A 390 19.96 20.69 -16.45
N TRP A 391 20.65 20.26 -15.40
CA TRP A 391 20.13 19.41 -14.35
C TRP A 391 20.15 20.12 -12.99
N PRO A 392 19.18 19.86 -12.10
CA PRO A 392 19.34 20.15 -10.69
C PRO A 392 20.37 19.20 -10.08
N ASN A 393 21.23 19.70 -9.21
CA ASN A 393 22.24 18.88 -8.50
C ASN A 393 21.64 18.26 -7.23
N SER A 394 20.48 17.66 -7.36
CA SER A 394 19.70 17.13 -6.23
C SER A 394 20.41 15.99 -5.49
N ASP A 395 21.29 15.24 -6.15
CA ASP A 395 22.08 14.17 -5.53
C ASP A 395 23.03 14.67 -4.43
N SER A 396 23.27 15.99 -4.37
CA SER A 396 24.07 16.60 -3.31
C SER A 396 23.50 16.39 -1.90
N VAL A 397 22.19 16.05 -1.78
CA VAL A 397 21.55 15.72 -0.49
C VAL A 397 21.64 14.24 -0.14
N LEU A 398 22.20 13.39 -1.00
CA LEU A 398 22.39 11.96 -0.77
C LEU A 398 23.70 11.73 -0.01
N GLY A 399 23.62 11.46 1.29
CA GLY A 399 24.76 11.48 2.21
C GLY A 399 25.85 10.44 2.00
N PHE A 400 25.53 9.26 1.43
CA PHE A 400 26.46 8.13 1.36
C PHE A 400 26.74 7.63 -0.05
N MET A 401 26.41 8.44 -1.08
CA MET A 401 26.73 8.06 -2.45
C MET A 401 28.20 8.32 -2.77
N PRO A 402 28.94 7.33 -3.28
CA PRO A 402 30.32 7.54 -3.72
C PRO A 402 30.39 8.64 -4.77
N PRO A 403 31.38 9.54 -4.72
CA PRO A 403 31.54 10.60 -5.71
C PRO A 403 31.64 10.12 -7.16
N GLN A 404 32.03 8.88 -7.37
CA GLN A 404 32.20 8.23 -8.69
C GLN A 404 30.88 7.92 -9.41
N VAL A 405 29.77 7.78 -8.69
CA VAL A 405 28.44 7.58 -9.31
C VAL A 405 27.97 8.83 -10.05
N ARG A 406 28.55 10.02 -9.74
CA ARG A 406 28.29 11.26 -10.47
C ARG A 406 28.84 11.23 -11.90
N ALA A 407 29.94 10.53 -12.15
CA ALA A 407 30.57 10.44 -13.46
C ALA A 407 29.95 9.37 -14.38
N GLU A 408 29.39 8.31 -13.79
CA GLU A 408 28.75 7.24 -14.58
C GLU A 408 27.32 7.58 -15.01
N ALA A 409 26.63 8.49 -14.29
CA ALA A 409 25.37 9.05 -14.75
C ALA A 409 25.53 9.88 -16.05
N ASP A 410 26.71 10.42 -16.31
CA ASP A 410 27.06 11.14 -17.55
C ASP A 410 27.36 10.19 -18.72
N GLY A 411 27.65 8.89 -18.46
CA GLY A 411 27.98 7.88 -19.47
C GLY A 411 26.86 6.92 -19.87
N LEU A 412 25.71 6.92 -19.19
CA LEU A 412 24.62 5.95 -19.43
C LEU A 412 23.51 6.47 -20.35
N GLY A 413 23.82 7.42 -21.25
CA GLY A 413 23.01 7.71 -22.44
C GLY A 413 23.07 6.61 -23.51
N GLY A 414 23.73 5.51 -23.29
CA GLY A 414 23.88 4.40 -24.22
C GLY A 414 23.75 3.05 -23.52
N GLY A 415 22.68 2.37 -23.81
CA GLY A 415 22.20 1.10 -23.34
C GLY A 415 23.21 0.16 -22.69
N MET A 416 22.82 -0.35 -21.50
CA MET A 416 23.11 -1.74 -21.13
C MET A 416 22.22 -2.13 -19.94
N HIS A 417 21.26 -3.01 -20.21
CA HIS A 417 20.73 -3.92 -19.22
C HIS A 417 21.89 -4.67 -18.57
N ARG A 418 22.13 -4.49 -17.29
CA ARG A 418 22.85 -5.46 -16.47
C ARG A 418 21.94 -5.97 -15.36
N SER A 419 21.56 -7.23 -15.53
CA SER A 419 21.00 -8.10 -14.53
C SER A 419 21.93 -8.24 -13.32
N TRP A 420 21.38 -8.04 -12.12
CA TRP A 420 21.82 -8.62 -10.87
C TRP A 420 20.63 -9.32 -10.21
#